data_7d7f84b3b2e5078722033f7a840b84e7
#
_entry.id   7d7f84b3b2e5078722033f7a840b84e7
#
_cell.length_a   1.000
_cell.length_b   1.000
_cell.length_c   1.000
_cell.angle_alpha   90.00
_cell.angle_beta   90.00
_cell.angle_gamma   90.00
#
_symmetry.space_group_name_H-M   'P 1'
#
loop_
_entity.id
_entity.type
_entity.pdbx_description
1 polymer ?
#
loop_
_entity_poly.entity_id
_entity_poly.type
_entity_poly.pdbx_seq_one_letter_code
_entity_poly.pdbx_strand_id
1 'polypeptide(L)'
;LILDEAQRIKNWRTKIASFIKLIPARYAFVLSGTPLQNRLEDLYSLMQVVDPRVLGPLWRYLADFHVTDERGKVLGYRNLSELRRRLAPVMLRRDRHLVRDQLPERIEQRLDVAMTAQQQELHDTALAAAGRLAQVAQRRPLTPSEQNRLMASLQQARMACNAAGLVDKESEGSPKLDEMASLLEELCLQGGLKAVVFSEWEQMTRMVEERLRNLGLGCVRLHGGVPTAKRGDLMERFREDDAVQVFISTDAGGVGLNLQTASVLVNLDMPWNPAVLDQRIARVHRLGQTERVQIVLMMAADSYEQRVAALVRGKRDLFDNVIEPNATEDVVGVSRKLLETLVADLAADQPAVEPGEVETEVAVEAEIAPVPAEGPREPAGGTADLAVSATLKLCIEELQQAFGPRIERVLGAGGGLLVVLDRVDAGDEQEAQRLSASVPVALVDPRAFNGLQRLGAGSPLGEMQTLLETGARDQGAHIPSLLVRAREKLKAAEVLLAEQCENSAMELLASALLAGAASRGGLSQAPTAQEAGVWLYGEALPKGWVTPDQATAIMRAVSLMQAPRVPEPLVQEVLADTAAFLDGFGEHPR
;
A
#
# COMPACT_ATOMS: atom_id res chain seq x y z
N LEU A 1 25.23 -0.77 -7.64
CA LEU A 1 24.05 -0.78 -6.78
C LEU A 1 23.80 -2.20 -6.26
N ILE A 2 23.68 -2.37 -4.96
CA ILE A 2 23.27 -3.65 -4.36
C ILE A 2 22.03 -3.37 -3.54
N LEU A 3 20.92 -4.06 -3.85
CA LEU A 3 19.65 -3.96 -3.14
C LEU A 3 19.41 -5.29 -2.42
N ASP A 4 19.45 -5.27 -1.10
CA ASP A 4 19.05 -6.39 -0.27
C ASP A 4 17.58 -6.26 0.12
N GLU A 5 16.88 -7.40 0.32
CA GLU A 5 15.45 -7.47 0.58
C GLU A 5 14.62 -6.65 -0.44
N ALA A 6 14.96 -6.82 -1.72
CA ALA A 6 14.44 -6.00 -2.81
C ALA A 6 12.94 -6.15 -3.06
N GLN A 7 12.24 -7.13 -2.46
CA GLN A 7 10.79 -7.20 -2.48
C GLN A 7 10.11 -5.94 -1.89
N ARG A 8 10.86 -5.09 -1.17
CA ARG A 8 10.36 -3.79 -0.69
C ARG A 8 10.05 -2.80 -1.82
N ILE A 9 10.66 -2.99 -3.01
CA ILE A 9 10.42 -2.16 -4.21
C ILE A 9 9.59 -2.89 -5.27
N LYS A 10 8.91 -3.98 -4.93
CA LYS A 10 8.06 -4.75 -5.85
C LYS A 10 6.92 -3.93 -6.47
N ASN A 11 6.39 -2.97 -5.73
CA ASN A 11 5.38 -2.08 -6.26
C ASN A 11 6.03 -0.90 -6.99
N TRP A 12 6.00 -0.95 -8.32
CA TRP A 12 6.58 0.07 -9.19
C TRP A 12 5.97 1.47 -9.05
N ARG A 13 4.76 1.58 -8.44
CA ARG A 13 4.06 2.86 -8.20
C ARG A 13 4.55 3.59 -6.95
N THR A 14 5.37 2.97 -6.12
CA THR A 14 5.87 3.59 -4.88
C THR A 14 6.98 4.60 -5.18
N LYS A 15 7.04 5.67 -4.38
CA LYS A 15 8.11 6.67 -4.45
C LYS A 15 9.49 6.02 -4.34
N ILE A 16 9.66 5.06 -3.41
CA ILE A 16 10.94 4.33 -3.22
C ILE A 16 11.36 3.61 -4.50
N ALA A 17 10.46 2.86 -5.13
CA ALA A 17 10.76 2.16 -6.37
C ALA A 17 11.13 3.12 -7.50
N SER A 18 10.46 4.27 -7.58
CA SER A 18 10.75 5.30 -8.58
C SER A 18 12.14 5.93 -8.36
N PHE A 19 12.47 6.29 -7.11
CA PHE A 19 13.77 6.88 -6.80
C PHE A 19 14.94 5.92 -7.03
N ILE A 20 14.80 4.65 -6.63
CA ILE A 20 15.85 3.65 -6.81
C ILE A 20 16.19 3.46 -8.30
N LYS A 21 15.19 3.51 -9.19
CA LYS A 21 15.38 3.41 -10.64
C LYS A 21 16.15 4.60 -11.25
N LEU A 22 16.16 5.74 -10.57
CA LEU A 22 16.93 6.93 -11.01
C LEU A 22 18.39 6.91 -10.57
N ILE A 23 18.79 6.00 -9.69
CA ILE A 23 20.17 5.92 -9.22
C ILE A 23 21.06 5.39 -10.36
N PRO A 24 22.00 6.20 -10.88
CA PRO A 24 22.89 5.76 -11.95
C PRO A 24 23.85 4.70 -11.41
N ALA A 25 23.80 3.50 -11.95
CA ALA A 25 24.67 2.41 -11.55
C ALA A 25 25.15 1.63 -12.77
N ARG A 26 26.47 1.40 -12.85
CA ARG A 26 27.04 0.57 -13.91
C ARG A 26 26.62 -0.89 -13.80
N TYR A 27 26.45 -1.37 -12.58
CA TYR A 27 26.00 -2.72 -12.25
C TYR A 27 24.97 -2.66 -11.15
N ALA A 28 23.91 -3.46 -11.24
CA ALA A 28 22.87 -3.58 -10.23
C ALA A 28 22.70 -5.06 -9.82
N PHE A 29 22.81 -5.35 -8.53
CA PHE A 29 22.49 -6.63 -7.93
C PHE A 29 21.26 -6.48 -7.04
N VAL A 30 20.25 -7.27 -7.33
CA VAL A 30 18.98 -7.28 -6.62
C VAL A 30 18.84 -8.61 -5.90
N LEU A 31 18.93 -8.58 -4.57
CA LEU A 31 18.86 -9.76 -3.72
C LEU A 31 17.45 -9.83 -3.09
N SER A 32 16.81 -10.97 -3.24
CA SER A 32 15.49 -11.22 -2.65
C SER A 32 15.29 -12.71 -2.45
N GLY A 33 14.76 -13.09 -1.27
CA GLY A 33 14.30 -14.46 -1.04
C GLY A 33 12.98 -14.77 -1.77
N THR A 34 12.24 -13.75 -2.20
CA THR A 34 10.91 -13.85 -2.81
C THR A 34 10.71 -12.80 -3.89
N PRO A 35 11.29 -13.00 -5.09
CA PRO A 35 11.21 -12.03 -6.18
C PRO A 35 9.77 -11.88 -6.72
N LEU A 36 8.95 -12.91 -6.56
CA LEU A 36 7.53 -12.95 -6.90
C LEU A 36 6.73 -13.34 -5.66
N GLN A 37 5.88 -12.45 -5.17
CA GLN A 37 5.05 -12.73 -3.99
C GLN A 37 3.59 -12.95 -4.35
N ASN A 38 3.00 -12.02 -5.11
CA ASN A 38 1.56 -12.04 -5.37
C ASN A 38 1.20 -11.83 -6.84
N ARG A 39 2.07 -11.19 -7.62
CA ARG A 39 1.77 -10.76 -8.99
C ARG A 39 3.02 -10.79 -9.86
N LEU A 40 2.81 -11.06 -11.14
CA LEU A 40 3.89 -11.02 -12.12
C LEU A 40 4.47 -9.60 -12.28
N GLU A 41 3.69 -8.56 -12.00
CA GLU A 41 4.15 -7.17 -11.98
C GLU A 41 5.18 -6.87 -10.89
N ASP A 42 5.21 -7.66 -9.80
CA ASP A 42 6.24 -7.54 -8.77
C ASP A 42 7.64 -7.80 -9.37
N LEU A 43 7.73 -8.83 -10.21
CA LEU A 43 8.95 -9.18 -10.93
C LEU A 43 9.37 -8.09 -11.93
N TYR A 44 8.39 -7.50 -12.64
CA TYR A 44 8.65 -6.38 -13.55
C TYR A 44 9.36 -5.23 -12.84
N SER A 45 8.86 -4.84 -11.66
CA SER A 45 9.46 -3.74 -10.90
C SER A 45 10.92 -4.00 -10.54
N LEU A 46 11.27 -5.24 -10.15
CA LEU A 46 12.64 -5.63 -9.83
C LEU A 46 13.53 -5.61 -11.07
N MET A 47 13.06 -6.14 -12.19
CA MET A 47 13.81 -6.17 -13.45
C MET A 47 14.08 -4.78 -14.03
N GLN A 48 13.22 -3.78 -13.76
CA GLN A 48 13.48 -2.39 -14.14
C GLN A 48 14.74 -1.81 -13.47
N VAL A 49 15.17 -2.34 -12.34
CA VAL A 49 16.41 -1.94 -11.65
C VAL A 49 17.62 -2.71 -12.19
N VAL A 50 17.42 -3.99 -12.52
CA VAL A 50 18.50 -4.86 -13.04
C VAL A 50 18.86 -4.48 -14.47
N ASP A 51 17.90 -4.59 -15.38
CA ASP A 51 17.99 -4.18 -16.79
C ASP A 51 16.59 -3.99 -17.38
N PRO A 52 16.17 -2.75 -17.64
CA PRO A 52 14.84 -2.46 -18.21
C PRO A 52 14.58 -3.11 -19.57
N ARG A 53 15.62 -3.49 -20.30
CA ARG A 53 15.50 -4.09 -21.64
C ARG A 53 15.05 -5.54 -21.61
N VAL A 54 15.27 -6.26 -20.51
CA VAL A 54 14.93 -7.70 -20.38
C VAL A 54 13.45 -7.96 -20.58
N LEU A 55 12.61 -7.17 -19.92
CA LEU A 55 11.14 -7.30 -20.00
C LEU A 55 10.50 -6.26 -20.92
N GLY A 56 11.26 -5.24 -21.32
CA GLY A 56 10.78 -4.16 -22.19
C GLY A 56 9.79 -3.21 -21.49
N PRO A 57 9.01 -2.45 -22.26
CA PRO A 57 8.03 -1.52 -21.70
C PRO A 57 6.85 -2.26 -21.04
N LEU A 58 6.27 -1.66 -19.99
CA LEU A 58 5.21 -2.27 -19.19
C LEU A 58 4.00 -2.74 -20.02
N TRP A 59 3.54 -1.93 -20.97
CA TRP A 59 2.38 -2.27 -21.79
C TRP A 59 2.60 -3.57 -22.60
N ARG A 60 3.83 -3.76 -23.13
CA ARG A 60 4.20 -4.97 -23.87
C ARG A 60 4.31 -6.17 -22.95
N TYR A 61 4.93 -5.99 -21.77
CA TYR A 61 5.01 -7.01 -20.73
C TYR A 61 3.63 -7.51 -20.31
N LEU A 62 2.69 -6.59 -20.08
CA LEU A 62 1.31 -6.95 -19.75
C LEU A 62 0.62 -7.68 -20.92
N ALA A 63 0.79 -7.18 -22.16
CA ALA A 63 0.21 -7.83 -23.33
C ALA A 63 0.80 -9.21 -23.60
N ASP A 64 2.11 -9.41 -23.40
CA ASP A 64 2.78 -10.70 -23.66
C ASP A 64 2.44 -11.76 -22.62
N PHE A 65 2.35 -11.39 -21.33
CA PHE A 65 2.36 -12.33 -20.22
C PHE A 65 1.08 -12.38 -19.39
N HIS A 66 0.13 -11.48 -19.58
CA HIS A 66 -1.12 -11.47 -18.82
C HIS A 66 -2.29 -11.89 -19.71
N VAL A 67 -3.22 -12.66 -19.12
CA VAL A 67 -4.53 -12.92 -19.66
C VAL A 67 -5.52 -12.05 -18.89
N THR A 68 -6.19 -11.12 -19.57
CA THR A 68 -7.14 -10.20 -18.94
C THR A 68 -8.55 -10.41 -19.52
N ASP A 69 -9.58 -10.12 -18.71
CA ASP A 69 -10.96 -10.00 -19.18
C ASP A 69 -11.18 -8.66 -19.90
N GLU A 70 -12.40 -8.48 -20.44
CA GLU A 70 -12.82 -7.25 -21.15
C GLU A 70 -12.74 -5.98 -20.25
N ARG A 71 -12.69 -6.13 -18.93
CA ARG A 71 -12.58 -5.05 -17.95
C ARG A 71 -11.14 -4.83 -17.47
N GLY A 72 -10.14 -5.50 -18.07
CA GLY A 72 -8.74 -5.41 -17.74
C GLY A 72 -8.34 -6.15 -16.44
N LYS A 73 -9.22 -6.99 -15.87
CA LYS A 73 -8.90 -7.82 -14.71
C LYS A 73 -8.03 -9.00 -15.15
N VAL A 74 -6.92 -9.23 -14.46
CA VAL A 74 -6.01 -10.35 -14.76
C VAL A 74 -6.67 -11.67 -14.35
N LEU A 75 -6.88 -12.55 -15.31
CA LEU A 75 -7.44 -13.90 -15.17
C LEU A 75 -6.35 -14.96 -15.05
N GLY A 76 -5.17 -14.70 -15.62
CA GLY A 76 -4.09 -15.66 -15.65
C GLY A 76 -2.81 -15.05 -16.23
N TYR A 77 -1.82 -15.91 -16.33
CA TYR A 77 -0.53 -15.63 -16.95
C TYR A 77 -0.28 -16.61 -18.09
N ARG A 78 0.38 -16.16 -19.14
CA ARG A 78 0.70 -16.94 -20.34
C ARG A 78 2.14 -16.72 -20.78
N ASN A 79 2.60 -17.53 -21.75
CA ASN A 79 3.95 -17.45 -22.31
C ASN A 79 5.05 -17.53 -21.23
N LEU A 80 4.83 -18.31 -20.18
CA LEU A 80 5.76 -18.39 -19.04
C LEU A 80 7.10 -19.00 -19.41
N SER A 81 7.14 -19.89 -20.41
CA SER A 81 8.38 -20.41 -20.98
C SER A 81 9.24 -19.30 -21.59
N GLU A 82 8.64 -18.37 -22.32
CA GLU A 82 9.36 -17.20 -22.88
C GLU A 82 9.82 -16.25 -21.78
N LEU A 83 8.99 -16.04 -20.74
CA LEU A 83 9.38 -15.23 -19.57
C LEU A 83 10.62 -15.83 -18.88
N ARG A 84 10.61 -17.15 -18.60
CA ARG A 84 11.75 -17.87 -18.02
C ARG A 84 12.99 -17.74 -18.88
N ARG A 85 12.83 -17.86 -20.21
CA ARG A 85 13.95 -17.68 -21.16
C ARG A 85 14.57 -16.27 -21.10
N ARG A 86 13.74 -15.22 -20.99
CA ARG A 86 14.22 -13.82 -20.87
C ARG A 86 14.92 -13.57 -19.54
N LEU A 87 14.46 -14.21 -18.46
CA LEU A 87 15.03 -14.07 -17.13
C LEU A 87 16.32 -14.84 -16.92
N ALA A 88 16.50 -15.99 -17.56
CA ALA A 88 17.63 -16.91 -17.37
C ALA A 88 19.02 -16.23 -17.42
N PRO A 89 19.30 -15.25 -18.32
CA PRO A 89 20.62 -14.59 -18.34
C PRO A 89 20.89 -13.62 -17.19
N VAL A 90 19.83 -13.13 -16.51
CA VAL A 90 19.90 -12.05 -15.52
C VAL A 90 19.40 -12.43 -14.13
N MET A 91 18.85 -13.62 -13.99
CA MET A 91 18.29 -14.12 -12.73
C MET A 91 18.94 -15.44 -12.33
N LEU A 92 19.53 -15.48 -11.16
CA LEU A 92 20.06 -16.69 -10.56
C LEU A 92 19.19 -17.08 -9.37
N ARG A 93 18.53 -18.23 -9.44
CA ARG A 93 17.83 -18.85 -8.32
C ARG A 93 18.66 -20.04 -7.80
N ARG A 94 18.82 -20.07 -6.48
CA ARG A 94 19.40 -21.21 -5.79
C ARG A 94 18.40 -21.75 -4.79
N ASP A 95 17.97 -22.97 -5.02
CA ASP A 95 17.03 -23.65 -4.14
C ASP A 95 17.77 -24.26 -2.95
N ARG A 96 17.09 -24.34 -1.80
CA ARG A 96 17.62 -24.95 -0.58
C ARG A 96 17.92 -26.44 -0.72
N HIS A 97 17.26 -27.14 -1.66
CA HIS A 97 17.53 -28.56 -1.87
C HIS A 97 19.01 -28.82 -2.28
N LEU A 98 19.68 -27.83 -2.91
CA LEU A 98 21.10 -27.91 -3.29
C LEU A 98 22.05 -28.01 -2.08
N VAL A 99 21.60 -27.57 -0.92
CA VAL A 99 22.37 -27.58 0.34
C VAL A 99 21.68 -28.45 1.42
N ARG A 100 20.75 -29.29 1.00
CA ARG A 100 19.96 -30.13 1.91
C ARG A 100 20.83 -30.98 2.82
N ASP A 101 21.90 -31.54 2.26
CA ASP A 101 22.84 -32.40 3.01
C ASP A 101 23.71 -31.62 4.03
N GLN A 102 23.71 -30.29 3.93
CA GLN A 102 24.40 -29.38 4.85
C GLN A 102 23.48 -28.77 5.90
N LEU A 103 22.16 -29.05 5.80
CA LEU A 103 21.15 -28.57 6.74
C LEU A 103 20.74 -29.73 7.67
N PRO A 104 20.52 -29.48 8.95
CA PRO A 104 20.02 -30.51 9.84
C PRO A 104 18.58 -30.90 9.51
N GLU A 105 18.15 -32.02 10.06
CA GLU A 105 16.76 -32.45 9.94
C GLU A 105 15.81 -31.38 10.52
N ARG A 106 14.69 -31.17 9.82
CA ARG A 106 13.63 -30.24 10.22
C ARG A 106 12.34 -31.00 10.45
N ILE A 107 11.76 -30.84 11.62
CA ILE A 107 10.45 -31.39 11.99
C ILE A 107 9.46 -30.24 12.10
N GLU A 108 8.36 -30.31 11.35
CA GLU A 108 7.27 -29.34 11.47
C GLU A 108 6.08 -30.02 12.15
N GLN A 109 5.61 -29.40 13.21
CA GLN A 109 4.47 -29.84 13.98
C GLN A 109 3.41 -28.73 14.02
N ARG A 110 2.19 -29.08 13.69
CA ARG A 110 1.03 -28.22 13.89
C ARG A 110 0.39 -28.56 15.23
N LEU A 111 0.13 -27.52 16.02
CA LEU A 111 -0.56 -27.62 17.30
C LEU A 111 -1.87 -26.81 17.21
N ASP A 112 -2.99 -27.50 17.20
CA ASP A 112 -4.32 -26.89 17.20
C ASP A 112 -4.76 -26.63 18.66
N VAL A 113 -5.06 -25.36 18.97
CA VAL A 113 -5.39 -24.92 20.34
C VAL A 113 -6.82 -24.39 20.35
N ALA A 114 -7.65 -24.91 21.23
CA ALA A 114 -9.02 -24.45 21.38
C ALA A 114 -9.09 -23.01 21.91
N MET A 115 -9.98 -22.21 21.34
CA MET A 115 -10.25 -20.85 21.83
C MET A 115 -11.09 -20.87 23.11
N THR A 116 -10.94 -19.83 23.94
CA THR A 116 -11.90 -19.58 25.03
C THR A 116 -13.25 -19.14 24.47
N ALA A 117 -14.34 -19.24 25.24
CA ALA A 117 -15.66 -18.79 24.83
C ALA A 117 -15.65 -17.30 24.42
N GLN A 118 -14.90 -16.47 25.13
CA GLN A 118 -14.74 -15.03 24.82
C GLN A 118 -13.97 -14.81 23.52
N GLN A 119 -12.88 -15.57 23.28
CA GLN A 119 -12.17 -15.49 22.01
C GLN A 119 -13.05 -15.89 20.84
N GLN A 120 -13.87 -16.96 21.02
CA GLN A 120 -14.80 -17.43 20.01
C GLN A 120 -15.85 -16.37 19.70
N GLU A 121 -16.43 -15.71 20.70
CA GLU A 121 -17.40 -14.63 20.51
C GLU A 121 -16.82 -13.45 19.74
N LEU A 122 -15.63 -12.98 20.12
CA LEU A 122 -14.93 -11.89 19.42
C LEU A 122 -14.58 -12.27 17.98
N HIS A 123 -14.12 -13.50 17.77
CA HIS A 123 -13.80 -14.05 16.47
C HIS A 123 -15.02 -14.12 15.56
N ASP A 124 -16.12 -14.70 16.04
CA ASP A 124 -17.34 -14.91 15.25
C ASP A 124 -18.05 -13.60 14.94
N THR A 125 -18.06 -12.64 15.90
CA THR A 125 -18.56 -11.29 15.67
C THR A 125 -17.78 -10.58 14.57
N ALA A 126 -16.45 -10.65 14.61
CA ALA A 126 -15.61 -10.06 13.59
C ALA A 126 -15.79 -10.72 12.21
N LEU A 127 -15.93 -12.06 12.16
CA LEU A 127 -16.21 -12.78 10.92
C LEU A 127 -17.60 -12.48 10.35
N ALA A 128 -18.61 -12.35 11.19
CA ALA A 128 -19.96 -11.96 10.75
C ALA A 128 -19.95 -10.56 10.10
N ALA A 129 -19.25 -9.59 10.72
CA ALA A 129 -19.08 -8.26 10.14
C ALA A 129 -18.32 -8.31 8.78
N ALA A 130 -17.25 -9.12 8.69
CA ALA A 130 -16.56 -9.34 7.43
C ALA A 130 -17.44 -10.03 6.38
N GLY A 131 -18.27 -10.99 6.77
CA GLY A 131 -19.18 -11.72 5.90
C GLY A 131 -20.27 -10.83 5.28
N ARG A 132 -20.85 -9.91 6.06
CA ARG A 132 -21.79 -8.91 5.54
C ARG A 132 -21.14 -8.02 4.46
N LEU A 133 -19.97 -7.51 4.73
CA LEU A 133 -19.21 -6.72 3.74
C LEU A 133 -18.81 -7.56 2.52
N ALA A 134 -18.53 -8.84 2.71
CA ALA A 134 -18.26 -9.78 1.63
C ALA A 134 -19.47 -10.00 0.71
N GLN A 135 -20.68 -10.07 1.24
CA GLN A 135 -21.92 -10.12 0.43
C GLN A 135 -22.13 -8.84 -0.38
N VAL A 136 -21.87 -7.66 0.21
CA VAL A 136 -21.89 -6.39 -0.55
C VAL A 136 -20.87 -6.42 -1.68
N ALA A 137 -19.65 -6.91 -1.42
CA ALA A 137 -18.57 -7.02 -2.42
C ALA A 137 -18.91 -7.91 -3.63
N GLN A 138 -19.80 -8.89 -3.46
CA GLN A 138 -20.30 -9.73 -4.57
C GLN A 138 -21.26 -8.97 -5.49
N ARG A 139 -22.00 -7.99 -4.97
CA ARG A 139 -23.03 -7.24 -5.70
C ARG A 139 -22.48 -5.98 -6.35
N ARG A 140 -21.59 -5.26 -5.66
CA ARG A 140 -20.95 -4.04 -6.13
C ARG A 140 -19.52 -3.88 -5.58
N PRO A 141 -18.67 -3.06 -6.21
CA PRO A 141 -17.38 -2.69 -5.62
C PRO A 141 -17.57 -2.02 -4.25
N LEU A 142 -16.74 -2.42 -3.27
CA LEU A 142 -16.73 -1.77 -1.96
C LEU A 142 -16.12 -0.37 -2.06
N THR A 143 -16.68 0.57 -1.32
CA THR A 143 -16.08 1.88 -1.08
C THR A 143 -14.75 1.74 -0.30
N PRO A 144 -13.85 2.73 -0.33
CA PRO A 144 -12.62 2.69 0.46
C PRO A 144 -12.84 2.48 1.96
N SER A 145 -13.89 3.07 2.52
CA SER A 145 -14.29 2.88 3.92
C SER A 145 -14.71 1.43 4.21
N GLU A 146 -15.57 0.86 3.36
CA GLU A 146 -16.00 -0.54 3.48
C GLU A 146 -14.84 -1.52 3.32
N GLN A 147 -13.89 -1.24 2.41
CA GLN A 147 -12.69 -2.04 2.27
C GLN A 147 -11.83 -2.02 3.55
N ASN A 148 -11.65 -0.84 4.14
CA ASN A 148 -10.91 -0.69 5.39
C ASN A 148 -11.61 -1.44 6.54
N ARG A 149 -12.95 -1.36 6.64
CA ARG A 149 -13.75 -2.11 7.63
C ARG A 149 -13.64 -3.61 7.44
N LEU A 150 -13.72 -4.11 6.21
CA LEU A 150 -13.52 -5.53 5.90
C LEU A 150 -12.14 -6.00 6.37
N MET A 151 -11.09 -5.25 6.05
CA MET A 151 -9.73 -5.59 6.49
C MET A 151 -9.57 -5.53 8.00
N ALA A 152 -10.15 -4.54 8.67
CA ALA A 152 -10.14 -4.41 10.13
C ALA A 152 -10.85 -5.60 10.80
N SER A 153 -12.03 -6.00 10.30
CA SER A 153 -12.77 -7.16 10.82
C SER A 153 -11.98 -8.47 10.66
N LEU A 154 -11.36 -8.70 9.50
CA LEU A 154 -10.50 -9.87 9.28
C LEU A 154 -9.27 -9.87 10.21
N GLN A 155 -8.72 -8.68 10.47
CA GLN A 155 -7.60 -8.53 11.39
C GLN A 155 -8.01 -8.78 12.84
N GLN A 156 -9.18 -8.30 13.26
CA GLN A 156 -9.75 -8.59 14.59
C GLN A 156 -10.00 -10.09 14.80
N ALA A 157 -10.57 -10.79 13.81
CA ALA A 157 -10.76 -12.23 13.88
C ALA A 157 -9.42 -12.97 14.09
N ARG A 158 -8.34 -12.56 13.42
CA ARG A 158 -7.00 -13.13 13.63
C ARG A 158 -6.42 -12.79 15.01
N MET A 159 -6.65 -11.58 15.51
CA MET A 159 -6.22 -11.17 16.84
C MET A 159 -6.93 -12.02 17.90
N ALA A 160 -8.24 -12.23 17.77
CA ALA A 160 -9.02 -13.07 18.67
C ALA A 160 -8.52 -14.53 18.69
N CYS A 161 -8.07 -15.09 17.56
CA CYS A 161 -7.43 -16.41 17.48
C CYS A 161 -6.19 -16.53 18.38
N ASN A 162 -5.49 -15.42 18.64
CA ASN A 162 -4.29 -15.42 19.46
C ASN A 162 -4.60 -15.15 20.93
N ALA A 163 -5.30 -14.07 21.23
CA ALA A 163 -5.74 -13.73 22.58
C ALA A 163 -6.91 -12.73 22.53
N ALA A 164 -7.90 -12.87 23.42
CA ALA A 164 -9.00 -11.91 23.55
C ALA A 164 -8.48 -10.49 23.85
N GLY A 165 -7.48 -10.36 24.71
CA GLY A 165 -6.86 -9.09 25.09
C GLY A 165 -6.17 -8.33 23.96
N LEU A 166 -5.93 -8.93 22.81
CA LEU A 166 -5.50 -8.19 21.60
C LEU A 166 -6.64 -7.35 21.01
N VAL A 167 -7.89 -7.76 21.22
CA VAL A 167 -9.09 -7.09 20.69
C VAL A 167 -9.70 -6.16 21.72
N ASP A 168 -10.05 -6.70 22.92
CA ASP A 168 -10.76 -5.96 23.98
C ASP A 168 -9.83 -5.15 24.89
N LYS A 169 -8.52 -5.46 24.91
CA LYS A 169 -7.48 -4.83 25.75
C LYS A 169 -7.64 -5.00 27.26
N GLU A 170 -8.61 -5.78 27.70
CA GLU A 170 -8.94 -6.01 29.11
C GLU A 170 -8.64 -7.44 29.53
N SER A 171 -8.84 -8.41 28.65
CA SER A 171 -8.64 -9.82 28.95
C SER A 171 -7.18 -10.19 29.04
N GLU A 172 -6.83 -10.98 30.06
CA GLU A 172 -5.48 -11.49 30.29
C GLU A 172 -5.36 -12.95 29.85
N GLY A 173 -4.19 -13.29 29.31
CA GLY A 173 -3.86 -14.65 28.96
C GLY A 173 -4.49 -15.16 27.66
N SER A 174 -4.16 -16.40 27.31
CA SER A 174 -4.72 -17.09 26.14
C SER A 174 -4.30 -18.57 26.21
N PRO A 175 -5.15 -19.51 25.73
CA PRO A 175 -4.77 -20.91 25.62
C PRO A 175 -3.49 -21.14 24.80
N LYS A 176 -3.25 -20.35 23.73
CA LYS A 176 -1.99 -20.42 22.97
C LYS A 176 -0.77 -20.05 23.82
N LEU A 177 -0.90 -19.07 24.73
CA LEU A 177 0.18 -18.71 25.64
C LEU A 177 0.45 -19.81 26.67
N ASP A 178 -0.60 -20.48 27.14
CA ASP A 178 -0.47 -21.57 28.12
C ASP A 178 0.20 -22.79 27.48
N GLU A 179 -0.26 -23.20 26.30
CA GLU A 179 0.34 -24.29 25.53
C GLU A 179 1.80 -23.99 25.13
N MET A 180 2.08 -22.76 24.67
CA MET A 180 3.45 -22.32 24.39
C MET A 180 4.32 -22.38 25.65
N ALA A 181 3.80 -21.91 26.77
CA ALA A 181 4.53 -21.90 28.05
C ALA A 181 4.88 -23.31 28.48
N SER A 182 3.92 -24.26 28.44
CA SER A 182 4.14 -25.66 28.75
C SER A 182 5.18 -26.31 27.83
N LEU A 183 5.09 -26.03 26.52
CA LEU A 183 6.06 -26.51 25.54
C LEU A 183 7.48 -25.98 25.80
N LEU A 184 7.61 -24.69 26.11
CA LEU A 184 8.91 -24.06 26.34
C LEU A 184 9.48 -24.44 27.72
N GLU A 185 8.65 -24.73 28.72
CA GLU A 185 9.07 -25.29 29.98
C GLU A 185 9.74 -26.65 29.79
N GLU A 186 9.12 -27.53 29.01
CA GLU A 186 9.67 -28.85 28.68
C GLU A 186 10.96 -28.74 27.85
N LEU A 187 10.92 -28.00 26.72
CA LEU A 187 12.05 -27.97 25.79
C LEU A 187 13.21 -27.09 26.24
N CYS A 188 12.95 -25.96 26.88
CA CYS A 188 13.99 -25.01 27.26
C CYS A 188 14.44 -25.25 28.72
N LEU A 189 13.50 -25.22 29.68
CA LEU A 189 13.87 -25.30 31.09
C LEU A 189 14.36 -26.72 31.48
N GLN A 190 13.67 -27.78 31.01
CA GLN A 190 14.04 -29.16 31.30
C GLN A 190 15.03 -29.72 30.28
N GLY A 191 14.83 -29.41 29.00
CA GLY A 191 15.67 -29.92 27.90
C GLY A 191 16.90 -29.08 27.57
N GLY A 192 17.04 -27.89 28.15
CA GLY A 192 18.20 -27.00 27.93
C GLY A 192 18.29 -26.40 26.52
N LEU A 193 17.25 -26.52 25.70
CA LEU A 193 17.24 -25.99 24.33
C LEU A 193 16.99 -24.48 24.33
N LYS A 194 17.47 -23.81 23.29
CA LYS A 194 17.11 -22.40 23.02
C LYS A 194 15.98 -22.35 21.97
N ALA A 195 15.02 -21.44 22.19
CA ALA A 195 13.84 -21.28 21.35
C ALA A 195 13.69 -19.87 20.80
N VAL A 196 13.03 -19.77 19.65
CA VAL A 196 12.57 -18.51 19.07
C VAL A 196 11.06 -18.52 18.99
N VAL A 197 10.41 -17.45 19.44
CA VAL A 197 8.96 -17.26 19.38
C VAL A 197 8.64 -16.09 18.45
N PHE A 198 7.83 -16.33 17.43
CA PHE A 198 7.37 -15.29 16.53
C PHE A 198 5.88 -15.02 16.69
N SER A 199 5.53 -13.72 16.65
CA SER A 199 4.17 -13.24 16.45
C SER A 199 4.17 -11.98 15.59
N GLU A 200 3.14 -11.79 14.76
CA GLU A 200 2.90 -10.55 14.02
C GLU A 200 2.61 -9.37 14.95
N TRP A 201 1.99 -9.65 16.11
CA TRP A 201 1.48 -8.67 17.05
C TRP A 201 2.49 -8.32 18.15
N GLU A 202 2.85 -7.03 18.27
CA GLU A 202 3.76 -6.59 19.34
C GLU A 202 3.18 -6.85 20.74
N GLN A 203 1.87 -6.60 20.91
CA GLN A 203 1.18 -6.87 22.16
C GLN A 203 1.27 -8.35 22.55
N MET A 204 1.09 -9.28 21.59
CA MET A 204 1.25 -10.71 21.83
C MET A 204 2.67 -11.04 22.30
N THR A 205 3.70 -10.44 21.67
CA THR A 205 5.09 -10.66 22.10
C THR A 205 5.35 -10.14 23.52
N ARG A 206 4.64 -9.09 23.96
CA ARG A 206 4.70 -8.61 25.34
C ARG A 206 4.05 -9.62 26.31
N MET A 207 2.87 -10.14 25.97
CA MET A 207 2.21 -11.18 26.78
C MET A 207 3.08 -12.44 26.88
N VAL A 208 3.78 -12.83 25.82
CA VAL A 208 4.78 -13.92 25.83
C VAL A 208 5.89 -13.61 26.81
N GLU A 209 6.49 -12.42 26.75
CA GLU A 209 7.58 -12.02 27.66
C GLU A 209 7.14 -12.07 29.12
N GLU A 210 5.95 -11.57 29.44
CA GLU A 210 5.39 -11.62 30.79
C GLU A 210 5.14 -13.06 31.26
N ARG A 211 4.57 -13.90 30.39
CA ARG A 211 4.30 -15.32 30.70
C ARG A 211 5.59 -16.10 30.98
N LEU A 212 6.62 -15.93 30.15
CA LEU A 212 7.91 -16.61 30.33
C LEU A 212 8.66 -16.11 31.55
N ARG A 213 8.58 -14.82 31.87
CA ARG A 213 9.17 -14.26 33.10
C ARG A 213 8.53 -14.87 34.34
N ASN A 214 7.22 -15.08 34.34
CA ASN A 214 6.51 -15.72 35.44
C ASN A 214 6.89 -17.22 35.62
N LEU A 215 7.37 -17.88 34.58
CA LEU A 215 7.91 -19.23 34.60
C LEU A 215 9.39 -19.29 35.00
N GLY A 216 10.05 -18.14 35.16
CA GLY A 216 11.50 -18.08 35.42
C GLY A 216 12.37 -18.35 34.20
N LEU A 217 11.80 -18.40 33.00
CA LEU A 217 12.54 -18.54 31.75
C LEU A 217 13.13 -17.20 31.31
N GLY A 218 14.44 -17.14 31.15
CA GLY A 218 15.15 -15.97 30.64
C GLY A 218 14.84 -15.74 29.19
N CYS A 219 14.42 -14.51 28.84
CA CYS A 219 14.09 -14.15 27.47
C CYS A 219 14.58 -12.76 27.10
N VAL A 220 14.72 -12.53 25.80
CA VAL A 220 14.92 -11.21 25.18
C VAL A 220 13.85 -10.98 24.15
N ARG A 221 13.37 -9.73 24.03
CA ARG A 221 12.29 -9.34 23.10
C ARG A 221 12.75 -8.27 22.12
N LEU A 222 12.54 -8.53 20.83
CA LEU A 222 12.87 -7.64 19.73
C LEU A 222 11.64 -7.35 18.88
N HIS A 223 11.30 -6.08 18.76
CA HIS A 223 10.19 -5.58 17.95
C HIS A 223 10.60 -4.34 17.12
N GLY A 224 9.72 -3.86 16.27
CA GLY A 224 10.01 -2.73 15.36
C GLY A 224 10.46 -1.45 16.07
N GLY A 225 9.98 -1.19 17.30
CA GLY A 225 10.34 -0.02 18.09
C GLY A 225 11.72 -0.08 18.76
N VAL A 226 12.42 -1.24 18.73
CA VAL A 226 13.77 -1.34 19.32
C VAL A 226 14.81 -0.64 18.43
N PRO A 227 15.56 0.35 18.96
CA PRO A 227 16.60 1.04 18.20
C PRO A 227 17.65 0.08 17.63
N THR A 228 18.11 0.34 16.42
CA THR A 228 19.08 -0.52 15.71
C THR A 228 20.35 -0.77 16.53
N ALA A 229 20.84 0.24 17.26
CA ALA A 229 22.03 0.10 18.11
C ALA A 229 21.87 -0.97 19.22
N LYS A 230 20.65 -1.15 19.76
CA LYS A 230 20.38 -2.14 20.83
C LYS A 230 20.11 -3.55 20.31
N ARG A 231 19.88 -3.71 19.00
CA ARG A 231 19.57 -5.03 18.42
C ARG A 231 20.75 -6.00 18.50
N GLY A 232 21.97 -5.48 18.33
CA GLY A 232 23.20 -6.25 18.48
C GLY A 232 23.34 -6.87 19.87
N ASP A 233 23.16 -6.06 20.90
CA ASP A 233 23.28 -6.47 22.30
C ASP A 233 22.25 -7.58 22.66
N LEU A 234 21.00 -7.47 22.16
CA LEU A 234 19.99 -8.50 22.39
C LEU A 234 20.36 -9.83 21.72
N MET A 235 20.95 -9.77 20.52
CA MET A 235 21.42 -10.95 19.80
C MET A 235 22.59 -11.62 20.49
N GLU A 236 23.55 -10.81 20.98
CA GLU A 236 24.70 -11.29 21.70
C GLU A 236 24.29 -11.94 23.04
N ARG A 237 23.41 -11.30 23.79
CA ARG A 237 22.85 -11.89 25.02
C ARG A 237 22.16 -13.22 24.76
N PHE A 238 21.33 -13.33 23.71
CA PHE A 238 20.70 -14.60 23.36
C PHE A 238 21.70 -15.68 22.98
N ARG A 239 22.79 -15.30 22.30
CA ARG A 239 23.81 -16.25 21.86
C ARG A 239 24.69 -16.73 23.00
N GLU A 240 25.15 -15.82 23.90
CA GLU A 240 26.22 -16.06 24.84
C GLU A 240 25.76 -16.30 26.29
N ASP A 241 24.58 -15.79 26.63
CA ASP A 241 24.03 -15.95 27.97
C ASP A 241 23.14 -17.21 28.04
N ASP A 242 23.58 -18.23 28.77
CA ASP A 242 22.82 -19.47 28.94
C ASP A 242 21.54 -19.27 29.76
N ALA A 243 21.48 -18.21 30.57
CA ALA A 243 20.25 -17.86 31.28
C ALA A 243 19.17 -17.31 30.34
N VAL A 244 19.53 -16.85 29.13
CA VAL A 244 18.59 -16.37 28.10
C VAL A 244 18.31 -17.50 27.10
N GLN A 245 17.20 -18.20 27.33
CA GLN A 245 16.83 -19.37 26.53
C GLN A 245 15.82 -19.06 25.41
N VAL A 246 15.07 -17.95 25.52
CA VAL A 246 14.03 -17.62 24.54
C VAL A 246 14.26 -16.27 23.89
N PHE A 247 14.19 -16.24 22.54
CA PHE A 247 14.20 -15.02 21.74
C PHE A 247 12.81 -14.77 21.20
N ILE A 248 12.19 -13.67 21.59
CA ILE A 248 10.84 -13.28 21.18
C ILE A 248 10.96 -12.20 20.11
N SER A 249 10.30 -12.36 18.96
CA SER A 249 10.38 -11.38 17.87
C SER A 249 9.07 -11.16 17.13
N THR A 250 8.87 -9.92 16.66
CA THR A 250 7.92 -9.63 15.58
C THR A 250 8.61 -9.77 14.22
N ASP A 251 7.82 -9.88 13.13
CA ASP A 251 8.36 -9.92 11.77
C ASP A 251 9.24 -8.69 11.46
N ALA A 252 8.81 -7.50 11.88
CA ALA A 252 9.55 -6.25 11.69
C ALA A 252 10.87 -6.23 12.48
N GLY A 253 10.90 -6.83 13.67
CA GLY A 253 12.11 -6.99 14.47
C GLY A 253 13.06 -8.04 13.90
N GLY A 254 12.50 -9.11 13.33
CA GLY A 254 13.23 -10.30 12.91
C GLY A 254 13.99 -10.21 11.58
N VAL A 255 13.93 -9.10 10.86
CA VAL A 255 14.60 -8.96 9.55
C VAL A 255 16.12 -9.04 9.68
N GLY A 256 16.74 -9.95 8.90
CA GLY A 256 18.20 -10.09 8.82
C GLY A 256 18.89 -10.78 10.02
N LEU A 257 18.14 -11.22 11.02
CA LEU A 257 18.72 -11.85 12.22
C LEU A 257 19.27 -13.25 11.93
N ASN A 258 20.34 -13.61 12.66
CA ASN A 258 20.88 -14.95 12.72
C ASN A 258 20.58 -15.55 14.10
N LEU A 259 19.63 -16.48 14.16
CA LEU A 259 19.15 -17.12 15.38
C LEU A 259 19.45 -18.64 15.41
N GLN A 260 20.50 -19.07 14.73
CA GLN A 260 20.87 -20.49 14.60
C GLN A 260 21.35 -21.13 15.92
N THR A 261 21.53 -20.37 16.99
CA THR A 261 21.74 -20.92 18.33
C THR A 261 20.49 -21.58 18.91
N ALA A 262 19.32 -21.27 18.37
CA ALA A 262 18.08 -21.94 18.73
C ALA A 262 17.84 -23.16 17.85
N SER A 263 17.29 -24.22 18.44
CA SER A 263 16.82 -25.42 17.75
C SER A 263 15.30 -25.57 17.74
N VAL A 264 14.58 -24.70 18.46
CA VAL A 264 13.13 -24.68 18.52
C VAL A 264 12.60 -23.35 17.97
N LEU A 265 11.57 -23.41 17.14
CA LEU A 265 10.89 -22.23 16.61
C LEU A 265 9.38 -22.38 16.79
N VAL A 266 8.76 -21.44 17.51
CA VAL A 266 7.33 -21.41 17.75
C VAL A 266 6.72 -20.22 16.98
N ASN A 267 5.75 -20.50 16.12
CA ASN A 267 4.93 -19.48 15.48
C ASN A 267 3.57 -19.45 16.17
N LEU A 268 3.24 -18.34 16.83
CA LEU A 268 1.95 -18.16 17.51
C LEU A 268 0.83 -17.81 16.55
N ASP A 269 1.17 -17.27 15.38
CA ASP A 269 0.23 -16.91 14.31
C ASP A 269 0.74 -17.34 12.95
N MET A 270 -0.20 -17.62 12.05
CA MET A 270 0.09 -17.94 10.66
C MET A 270 0.12 -16.66 9.83
N PRO A 271 1.27 -16.30 9.21
CA PRO A 271 1.31 -15.14 8.33
C PRO A 271 0.50 -15.38 7.04
N TRP A 272 -0.11 -14.31 6.51
CA TRP A 272 -0.85 -14.33 5.24
C TRP A 272 0.01 -14.67 4.02
N ASN A 273 1.30 -14.41 4.12
CA ASN A 273 2.26 -14.67 3.07
C ASN A 273 3.14 -15.85 3.47
N PRO A 274 3.11 -16.97 2.73
CA PRO A 274 3.93 -18.15 3.02
C PRO A 274 5.42 -17.82 3.07
N ALA A 275 5.86 -16.84 2.30
CA ALA A 275 7.26 -16.40 2.29
C ALA A 275 7.71 -15.79 3.63
N VAL A 276 6.81 -15.19 4.39
CA VAL A 276 7.13 -14.69 5.74
C VAL A 276 7.37 -15.86 6.70
N LEU A 277 6.57 -16.92 6.63
CA LEU A 277 6.81 -18.14 7.41
C LEU A 277 8.16 -18.77 7.04
N ASP A 278 8.45 -18.90 5.75
CA ASP A 278 9.74 -19.41 5.29
C ASP A 278 10.91 -18.53 5.73
N GLN A 279 10.73 -17.21 5.79
CA GLN A 279 11.72 -16.29 6.33
C GLN A 279 11.91 -16.45 7.84
N ARG A 280 10.82 -16.63 8.63
CA ARG A 280 10.90 -16.95 10.06
C ARG A 280 11.70 -18.24 10.28
N ILE A 281 11.35 -19.30 9.57
CA ILE A 281 12.04 -20.61 9.64
C ILE A 281 13.52 -20.46 9.28
N ALA A 282 13.84 -19.68 8.27
CA ALA A 282 15.21 -19.43 7.82
C ALA A 282 16.09 -18.68 8.83
N ARG A 283 15.54 -18.12 9.89
CA ARG A 283 16.33 -17.52 10.99
C ARG A 283 17.01 -18.59 11.86
N VAL A 284 16.38 -19.74 11.98
CA VAL A 284 16.85 -20.88 12.80
C VAL A 284 17.41 -22.00 11.92
N HIS A 285 16.67 -22.43 10.90
CA HIS A 285 17.06 -23.49 9.98
C HIS A 285 17.88 -22.94 8.81
N ARG A 286 19.19 -22.87 8.96
CA ARG A 286 20.12 -22.31 8.00
C ARG A 286 21.49 -22.98 8.08
N LEU A 287 22.37 -22.69 7.09
CA LEU A 287 23.75 -23.20 7.09
C LEU A 287 24.48 -22.81 8.39
N GLY A 288 25.14 -23.78 9.00
CA GLY A 288 25.81 -23.63 10.30
C GLY A 288 24.96 -24.03 11.51
N GLN A 289 23.69 -24.39 11.32
CA GLN A 289 22.89 -25.08 12.33
C GLN A 289 23.33 -26.53 12.43
N THR A 290 23.64 -27.00 13.63
CA THR A 290 24.12 -28.37 13.89
C THR A 290 23.04 -29.25 14.52
N GLU A 291 22.08 -28.61 15.21
CA GLU A 291 21.02 -29.32 15.91
C GLU A 291 19.79 -29.52 15.00
N ARG A 292 19.05 -30.62 15.24
CA ARG A 292 17.75 -30.84 14.62
C ARG A 292 16.81 -29.68 14.98
N VAL A 293 16.12 -29.12 13.98
CA VAL A 293 15.23 -27.98 14.18
C VAL A 293 13.79 -28.43 14.30
N GLN A 294 13.15 -28.10 15.41
CA GLN A 294 11.74 -28.31 15.66
C GLN A 294 10.96 -27.01 15.40
N ILE A 295 9.97 -27.07 14.51
CA ILE A 295 9.11 -25.93 14.15
C ILE A 295 7.69 -26.24 14.60
N VAL A 296 7.16 -25.41 15.48
CA VAL A 296 5.80 -25.52 16.00
C VAL A 296 4.94 -24.39 15.41
N LEU A 297 3.87 -24.78 14.74
CA LEU A 297 2.87 -23.87 14.19
C LEU A 297 1.62 -23.96 15.06
N MET A 298 1.39 -22.95 15.90
CA MET A 298 0.20 -22.88 16.74
C MET A 298 -0.95 -22.26 15.96
N MET A 299 -2.08 -22.92 15.94
CA MET A 299 -3.30 -22.46 15.29
C MET A 299 -4.49 -22.56 16.22
N ALA A 300 -5.39 -21.59 16.17
CA ALA A 300 -6.67 -21.71 16.83
C ALA A 300 -7.51 -22.78 16.11
N ALA A 301 -8.05 -23.74 16.87
CA ALA A 301 -8.94 -24.77 16.35
C ALA A 301 -10.24 -24.14 15.82
N ASP A 302 -10.83 -24.74 14.80
CA ASP A 302 -12.11 -24.36 14.19
C ASP A 302 -12.24 -22.85 13.89
N SER A 303 -11.15 -22.27 13.39
CA SER A 303 -11.02 -20.83 13.23
C SER A 303 -10.72 -20.38 11.80
N TYR A 304 -10.86 -19.09 11.58
CA TYR A 304 -10.43 -18.40 10.37
C TYR A 304 -8.93 -18.62 10.07
N GLU A 305 -8.10 -18.78 11.10
CA GLU A 305 -6.66 -19.02 10.94
C GLU A 305 -6.37 -20.33 10.19
N GLN A 306 -7.17 -21.36 10.41
CA GLN A 306 -7.07 -22.62 9.66
C GLN A 306 -7.44 -22.45 8.18
N ARG A 307 -8.47 -21.64 7.88
CA ARG A 307 -8.85 -21.29 6.49
C ARG A 307 -7.72 -20.57 5.77
N VAL A 308 -7.11 -19.59 6.43
CA VAL A 308 -5.95 -18.86 5.89
C VAL A 308 -4.79 -19.82 5.63
N ALA A 309 -4.48 -20.72 6.56
CA ALA A 309 -3.40 -21.70 6.40
C ALA A 309 -3.61 -22.64 5.22
N ALA A 310 -4.85 -23.07 4.96
CA ALA A 310 -5.19 -23.90 3.80
C ALA A 310 -4.97 -23.16 2.48
N LEU A 311 -5.42 -21.90 2.41
CA LEU A 311 -5.27 -21.04 1.23
C LEU A 311 -3.80 -20.66 0.96
N VAL A 312 -3.02 -20.46 2.01
CA VAL A 312 -1.58 -20.15 1.92
C VAL A 312 -0.79 -21.32 1.33
N ARG A 313 -1.16 -22.55 1.67
CA ARG A 313 -0.55 -23.76 1.07
C ARG A 313 -0.76 -23.82 -0.44
N GLY A 314 -1.97 -23.57 -0.93
CA GLY A 314 -2.26 -23.57 -2.38
C GLY A 314 -1.55 -22.47 -3.19
N LYS A 315 -1.03 -21.42 -2.54
CA LYS A 315 -0.28 -20.36 -3.23
C LYS A 315 1.18 -20.70 -3.54
N ARG A 316 1.79 -21.64 -2.83
CA ARG A 316 3.16 -22.08 -3.14
C ARG A 316 3.27 -22.63 -4.56
N ASP A 317 2.24 -23.32 -5.02
CA ASP A 317 2.22 -23.95 -6.34
C ASP A 317 2.30 -22.93 -7.49
N LEU A 318 1.67 -21.75 -7.34
CA LEU A 318 1.73 -20.71 -8.37
C LEU A 318 3.14 -20.12 -8.55
N PHE A 319 3.83 -19.88 -7.43
CA PHE A 319 5.18 -19.32 -7.45
C PHE A 319 6.16 -20.28 -8.12
N ASP A 320 6.09 -21.56 -7.76
CA ASP A 320 6.99 -22.57 -8.27
C ASP A 320 6.75 -22.80 -9.78
N ASN A 321 5.51 -22.81 -10.23
CA ASN A 321 5.17 -22.95 -11.65
C ASN A 321 5.58 -21.76 -12.54
N VAL A 322 5.69 -20.55 -12.00
CA VAL A 322 6.08 -19.35 -12.78
C VAL A 322 7.60 -19.19 -12.92
N ILE A 323 8.35 -19.46 -11.86
CA ILE A 323 9.79 -19.10 -11.78
C ILE A 323 10.71 -20.32 -11.92
N GLU A 324 10.24 -21.52 -11.59
CA GLU A 324 11.11 -22.70 -11.69
C GLU A 324 11.59 -22.95 -13.13
N PRO A 325 12.91 -23.11 -13.33
CA PRO A 325 13.47 -23.36 -14.66
C PRO A 325 12.91 -24.63 -15.32
N ASN A 326 12.53 -25.61 -14.54
CA ASN A 326 12.03 -26.91 -14.98
C ASN A 326 10.50 -27.01 -15.02
N ALA A 327 9.77 -25.93 -14.72
CA ALA A 327 8.32 -25.92 -14.80
C ALA A 327 7.86 -26.07 -16.26
N THR A 328 6.95 -26.98 -16.48
CA THR A 328 6.42 -27.33 -17.81
C THR A 328 5.20 -26.51 -18.21
N GLU A 329 4.55 -25.87 -17.24
CA GLU A 329 3.35 -25.08 -17.50
C GLU A 329 3.69 -23.76 -18.17
N ASP A 330 3.01 -23.45 -19.27
CA ASP A 330 3.14 -22.20 -20.03
C ASP A 330 1.98 -21.22 -19.78
N VAL A 331 0.88 -21.72 -19.22
CA VAL A 331 -0.30 -20.94 -18.84
C VAL A 331 -0.71 -21.31 -17.42
N VAL A 332 -0.80 -20.31 -16.56
CA VAL A 332 -1.27 -20.50 -15.18
C VAL A 332 -2.41 -19.52 -14.91
N GLY A 333 -3.56 -20.06 -14.49
CA GLY A 333 -4.67 -19.24 -13.99
C GLY A 333 -4.25 -18.52 -12.71
N VAL A 334 -4.59 -17.22 -12.58
CA VAL A 334 -4.48 -16.55 -11.28
C VAL A 334 -5.52 -17.18 -10.38
N SER A 335 -5.08 -18.00 -9.43
CA SER A 335 -5.93 -18.33 -8.29
C SER A 335 -6.51 -17.01 -7.77
N ARG A 336 -7.83 -16.97 -7.55
CA ARG A 336 -8.48 -15.81 -6.94
C ARG A 336 -7.59 -15.30 -5.83
N LYS A 337 -7.36 -13.98 -5.76
CA LYS A 337 -6.55 -13.42 -4.68
C LYS A 337 -7.01 -14.05 -3.38
N LEU A 338 -6.09 -14.39 -2.49
CA LEU A 338 -6.42 -15.00 -1.19
C LEU A 338 -7.62 -14.29 -0.55
N LEU A 339 -7.63 -12.97 -0.60
CA LEU A 339 -8.71 -12.14 -0.11
C LEU A 339 -10.02 -12.35 -0.90
N GLU A 340 -9.98 -12.48 -2.23
CA GLU A 340 -11.19 -12.71 -3.05
C GLU A 340 -11.79 -14.09 -2.79
N THR A 341 -10.95 -15.11 -2.58
CA THR A 341 -11.41 -16.46 -2.21
C THR A 341 -12.03 -16.43 -0.81
N LEU A 342 -11.34 -15.83 0.14
CA LEU A 342 -11.85 -15.64 1.51
C LEU A 342 -13.16 -14.86 1.55
N VAL A 343 -13.26 -13.77 0.79
CA VAL A 343 -14.48 -12.98 0.67
C VAL A 343 -15.61 -13.81 0.07
N ALA A 344 -15.32 -14.65 -0.94
CA ALA A 344 -16.32 -15.53 -1.52
C ALA A 344 -16.79 -16.61 -0.51
N ASP A 345 -15.86 -17.20 0.24
CA ASP A 345 -16.18 -18.21 1.26
C ASP A 345 -16.97 -17.59 2.43
N LEU A 346 -16.56 -16.43 2.91
CA LEU A 346 -17.25 -15.71 3.98
C LEU A 346 -18.66 -15.26 3.57
N ALA A 347 -18.84 -14.85 2.33
CA ALA A 347 -20.16 -14.49 1.83
C ALA A 347 -21.09 -15.72 1.71
N ALA A 348 -20.54 -16.89 1.36
CA ALA A 348 -21.28 -18.15 1.27
C ALA A 348 -21.71 -18.70 2.66
N ASP A 349 -20.90 -18.42 3.70
CA ASP A 349 -21.18 -18.87 5.08
C ASP A 349 -22.27 -18.02 5.76
N GLN A 350 -22.65 -16.85 5.21
CA GLN A 350 -23.70 -16.03 5.77
C GLN A 350 -25.10 -16.46 5.29
N PRO A 351 -26.16 -16.37 6.13
CA PRO A 351 -27.52 -16.57 5.70
C PRO A 351 -27.87 -15.61 4.56
N ALA A 352 -28.71 -16.05 3.63
CA ALA A 352 -29.19 -15.19 2.55
C ALA A 352 -30.10 -14.10 3.14
N VAL A 353 -29.61 -12.86 3.14
CA VAL A 353 -30.33 -11.68 3.63
C VAL A 353 -30.79 -10.84 2.44
N GLU A 354 -31.94 -10.20 2.55
CA GLU A 354 -32.48 -9.29 1.54
C GLU A 354 -31.49 -8.13 1.25
N PRO A 355 -31.32 -7.70 -0.01
CA PRO A 355 -30.31 -6.71 -0.38
C PRO A 355 -30.33 -5.40 0.39
N GLY A 356 -31.52 -4.90 0.77
CA GLY A 356 -31.69 -3.65 1.50
C GLY A 356 -31.35 -3.74 2.99
N GLU A 357 -31.49 -4.90 3.60
CA GLU A 357 -31.20 -5.11 5.03
C GLU A 357 -29.69 -5.12 5.30
N VAL A 358 -28.92 -5.79 4.45
CA VAL A 358 -27.45 -5.85 4.57
C VAL A 358 -26.82 -4.46 4.44
N GLU A 359 -27.30 -3.63 3.48
CA GLU A 359 -26.79 -2.28 3.30
C GLU A 359 -27.14 -1.36 4.48
N THR A 360 -28.32 -1.55 5.07
CA THR A 360 -28.76 -0.80 6.25
C THR A 360 -27.95 -1.19 7.49
N GLU A 361 -27.73 -2.48 7.74
CA GLU A 361 -26.90 -2.95 8.86
C GLU A 361 -25.45 -2.46 8.74
N VAL A 362 -24.85 -2.54 7.55
CA VAL A 362 -23.52 -2.03 7.29
C VAL A 362 -23.43 -0.51 7.51
N ALA A 363 -24.48 0.25 7.20
CA ALA A 363 -24.55 1.68 7.45
C ALA A 363 -24.69 2.02 8.94
N VAL A 364 -25.53 1.26 9.68
CA VAL A 364 -25.72 1.44 11.13
C VAL A 364 -24.45 1.09 11.90
N GLU A 365 -23.75 0.01 11.55
CA GLU A 365 -22.46 -0.34 12.16
C GLU A 365 -21.38 0.71 11.89
N ALA A 366 -21.49 1.51 10.82
CA ALA A 366 -20.56 2.60 10.52
C ALA A 366 -20.68 3.77 11.52
N GLU A 367 -21.85 3.96 12.15
CA GLU A 367 -22.07 5.01 13.14
C GLU A 367 -21.59 4.62 14.56
N ILE A 368 -21.42 3.33 14.84
CA ILE A 368 -21.23 2.83 16.21
C ILE A 368 -19.76 2.60 16.61
N ALA A 369 -18.78 2.49 15.71
CA ALA A 369 -17.39 2.29 16.10
C ALA A 369 -16.36 2.83 15.12
N PRO A 370 -15.55 3.81 15.51
CA PRO A 370 -14.23 3.97 14.93
C PRO A 370 -13.27 2.96 15.56
N VAL A 371 -13.01 1.84 14.88
CA VAL A 371 -11.91 0.95 15.26
C VAL A 371 -10.62 1.56 14.70
N PRO A 372 -9.63 1.90 15.55
CA PRO A 372 -8.35 2.38 15.05
C PRO A 372 -7.64 1.23 14.32
N ALA A 373 -7.44 1.37 13.02
CA ALA A 373 -6.51 0.54 12.29
C ALA A 373 -5.12 0.73 12.89
N GLU A 374 -4.52 -0.30 13.48
CA GLU A 374 -3.09 -0.32 13.77
C GLU A 374 -2.32 -0.51 12.44
N GLY A 375 -2.18 0.60 11.70
CA GLY A 375 -1.04 0.80 10.81
C GLY A 375 0.18 1.12 11.67
N PRO A 376 1.41 1.16 11.12
CA PRO A 376 2.59 1.48 11.90
C PRO A 376 2.36 2.80 12.63
N ARG A 377 2.26 2.73 13.96
CA ARG A 377 2.05 3.88 14.82
C ARG A 377 3.23 4.83 14.71
N GLU A 378 2.98 6.03 14.25
CA GLU A 378 3.71 7.19 14.73
C GLU A 378 3.47 7.34 16.25
N PRO A 379 4.45 7.81 17.02
CA PRO A 379 4.38 7.82 18.48
C PRO A 379 3.22 8.67 18.99
N ALA A 380 2.49 8.14 19.95
CA ALA A 380 1.33 8.74 20.59
C ALA A 380 1.58 10.18 21.06
N GLY A 381 0.91 11.15 20.43
CA GLY A 381 0.82 12.52 20.86
C GLY A 381 -0.27 12.71 21.91
N GLY A 382 0.11 12.77 23.15
CA GLY A 382 -0.78 13.13 24.27
C GLY A 382 -0.26 14.30 25.13
N THR A 383 1.05 14.61 25.07
CA THR A 383 1.69 15.79 25.68
C THR A 383 2.66 16.50 24.73
N ALA A 384 2.91 15.94 23.53
CA ALA A 384 3.78 16.51 22.51
C ALA A 384 3.09 17.61 21.69
N ASP A 385 1.76 17.61 21.53
CA ASP A 385 1.05 18.55 20.66
C ASP A 385 1.14 20.01 21.17
N LEU A 386 1.15 20.26 22.47
CA LEU A 386 1.32 21.63 22.99
C LEU A 386 2.77 22.11 22.86
N ALA A 387 3.75 21.24 23.05
CA ALA A 387 5.17 21.57 22.92
C ALA A 387 5.57 21.70 21.44
N VAL A 388 5.07 20.83 20.56
CA VAL A 388 5.27 20.90 19.10
C VAL A 388 4.61 22.16 18.53
N SER A 389 3.41 22.53 19.00
CA SER A 389 2.74 23.78 18.60
C SER A 389 3.51 25.03 19.03
N ALA A 390 4.15 25.03 20.18
CA ALA A 390 4.98 26.14 20.65
C ALA A 390 6.27 26.27 19.85
N THR A 391 6.95 25.15 19.58
CA THR A 391 8.18 25.11 18.77
C THR A 391 7.92 25.53 17.32
N LEU A 392 6.80 25.11 16.73
CA LEU A 392 6.39 25.50 15.37
C LEU A 392 6.09 27.00 15.29
N LYS A 393 5.43 27.58 16.30
CA LYS A 393 5.16 29.01 16.35
C LYS A 393 6.45 29.83 16.43
N LEU A 394 7.38 29.41 17.30
CA LEU A 394 8.69 30.04 17.42
C LEU A 394 9.48 30.01 16.10
N CYS A 395 9.49 28.86 15.45
CA CYS A 395 10.16 28.67 14.15
C CYS A 395 9.51 29.55 13.06
N ILE A 396 8.18 29.70 13.04
CA ILE A 396 7.47 30.58 12.09
C ILE A 396 7.82 32.06 12.39
N GLU A 397 7.93 32.47 13.64
CA GLU A 397 8.36 33.83 14.03
C GLU A 397 9.81 34.09 13.60
N GLU A 398 10.72 33.15 13.79
CA GLU A 398 12.11 33.24 13.31
C GLU A 398 12.19 33.31 11.78
N LEU A 399 11.38 32.54 11.06
CA LEU A 399 11.26 32.59 9.59
C LEU A 399 10.73 33.96 9.14
N GLN A 400 9.74 34.52 9.85
CA GLN A 400 9.22 35.85 9.55
C GLN A 400 10.25 36.95 9.81
N GLN A 401 11.10 36.79 10.82
CA GLN A 401 12.20 37.75 11.09
C GLN A 401 13.30 37.64 10.00
N ALA A 402 13.63 36.43 9.55
CA ALA A 402 14.69 36.22 8.57
C ALA A 402 14.27 36.61 7.14
N PHE A 403 13.08 36.24 6.72
CA PHE A 403 12.62 36.39 5.32
C PHE A 403 11.56 37.49 5.15
N GLY A 404 10.87 37.90 6.23
CA GLY A 404 9.94 39.03 6.27
C GLY A 404 8.88 38.99 5.15
N PRO A 405 8.75 40.09 4.40
CA PRO A 405 7.73 40.22 3.34
C PRO A 405 7.99 39.35 2.12
N ARG A 406 9.10 38.63 2.06
CA ARG A 406 9.42 37.67 0.99
C ARG A 406 8.68 36.34 1.14
N ILE A 407 8.11 36.07 2.32
CA ILE A 407 7.30 34.88 2.56
C ILE A 407 5.91 35.06 1.94
N GLU A 408 5.56 34.23 0.98
CA GLU A 408 4.22 34.16 0.44
C GLU A 408 3.35 33.19 1.26
N ARG A 409 3.88 31.99 1.58
CA ARG A 409 3.18 30.96 2.35
C ARG A 409 4.13 30.15 3.21
N VAL A 410 3.63 29.68 4.34
CA VAL A 410 4.25 28.64 5.16
C VAL A 410 3.27 27.49 5.33
N LEU A 411 3.67 26.29 4.91
CA LEU A 411 2.89 25.07 5.03
C LEU A 411 3.60 24.10 5.95
N GLY A 412 2.83 23.39 6.78
CA GLY A 412 3.34 22.38 7.71
C GLY A 412 2.82 20.99 7.39
N ALA A 413 3.68 19.97 7.43
CA ALA A 413 3.30 18.57 7.36
C ALA A 413 4.31 17.69 8.10
N GLY A 414 3.81 16.72 8.88
CA GLY A 414 4.59 15.59 9.37
C GLY A 414 5.88 15.92 10.14
N GLY A 415 5.99 17.12 10.73
CA GLY A 415 7.15 17.56 11.51
C GLY A 415 8.12 18.48 10.80
N GLY A 416 7.79 19.01 9.60
CA GLY A 416 8.59 20.00 8.87
C GLY A 416 7.78 21.16 8.31
N LEU A 417 8.46 22.24 7.89
CA LEU A 417 7.87 23.42 7.28
C LEU A 417 8.34 23.58 5.83
N LEU A 418 7.41 23.87 4.93
CA LEU A 418 7.68 24.30 3.57
C LEU A 418 7.36 25.78 3.45
N VAL A 419 8.35 26.59 3.14
CA VAL A 419 8.24 28.04 3.02
C VAL A 419 8.31 28.43 1.55
N VAL A 420 7.29 29.12 1.07
CA VAL A 420 7.24 29.68 -0.28
C VAL A 420 7.74 31.10 -0.21
N LEU A 421 8.89 31.35 -0.84
CA LEU A 421 9.48 32.68 -0.96
C LEU A 421 9.29 33.21 -2.40
N ASP A 422 9.20 34.51 -2.56
CA ASP A 422 9.12 35.18 -3.87
C ASP A 422 10.26 34.74 -4.82
N ARG A 423 11.42 34.49 -4.25
CA ARG A 423 12.64 34.01 -4.91
C ARG A 423 13.51 33.28 -3.89
N VAL A 424 14.16 32.20 -4.28
CA VAL A 424 15.12 31.46 -3.46
C VAL A 424 16.52 31.59 -4.04
N ASP A 425 17.51 31.96 -3.23
CA ASP A 425 18.92 31.99 -3.60
C ASP A 425 19.79 31.18 -2.63
N ALA A 426 21.08 31.04 -2.95
CA ALA A 426 22.01 30.21 -2.15
C ALA A 426 22.22 30.73 -0.71
N GLY A 427 22.00 32.01 -0.47
CA GLY A 427 22.07 32.59 0.87
C GLY A 427 20.84 32.24 1.70
N ASP A 428 19.67 32.18 1.07
CA ASP A 428 18.41 31.77 1.70
C ASP A 428 18.47 30.31 2.17
N GLU A 429 19.08 29.43 1.38
CA GLU A 429 19.25 28.00 1.76
C GLU A 429 20.17 27.84 2.98
N GLN A 430 21.23 28.63 3.09
CA GLN A 430 22.10 28.62 4.27
C GLN A 430 21.34 29.10 5.53
N GLU A 431 20.53 30.14 5.41
CA GLU A 431 19.73 30.66 6.52
C GLU A 431 18.63 29.66 6.92
N ALA A 432 17.97 29.01 5.95
CA ALA A 432 17.02 27.95 6.23
C ALA A 432 17.65 26.74 6.95
N GLN A 433 18.87 26.36 6.56
CA GLN A 433 19.63 25.33 7.26
C GLN A 433 19.93 25.69 8.71
N ARG A 434 20.24 26.97 8.99
CA ARG A 434 20.46 27.48 10.35
C ARG A 434 19.19 27.40 11.20
N LEU A 435 18.05 27.78 10.62
CA LEU A 435 16.74 27.75 11.28
C LEU A 435 16.15 26.34 11.41
N SER A 436 16.65 25.39 10.63
CA SER A 436 16.22 23.97 10.66
C SER A 436 16.72 23.17 11.87
N ALA A 437 17.37 23.81 12.85
CA ALA A 437 17.92 23.12 14.02
C ALA A 437 16.85 22.45 14.90
N SER A 438 15.65 23.03 14.97
CA SER A 438 14.52 22.53 15.77
C SER A 438 13.39 21.93 14.93
N VAL A 439 13.17 22.43 13.73
CA VAL A 439 12.13 21.96 12.79
C VAL A 439 12.72 21.97 11.38
N PRO A 440 12.67 20.88 10.60
CA PRO A 440 13.14 20.88 9.22
C PRO A 440 12.42 21.94 8.38
N VAL A 441 13.17 22.83 7.71
CA VAL A 441 12.64 23.89 6.86
C VAL A 441 13.12 23.65 5.43
N ALA A 442 12.18 23.64 4.48
CA ALA A 442 12.48 23.59 3.05
C ALA A 442 11.97 24.86 2.38
N LEU A 443 12.79 25.47 1.52
CA LEU A 443 12.42 26.64 0.75
C LEU A 443 12.04 26.27 -0.68
N VAL A 444 11.02 26.91 -1.22
CA VAL A 444 10.62 26.78 -2.62
C VAL A 444 10.23 28.14 -3.20
N ASP A 445 10.49 28.34 -4.48
CA ASP A 445 9.94 29.47 -5.22
C ASP A 445 8.50 29.20 -5.69
N PRO A 446 7.74 30.22 -6.11
CA PRO A 446 6.35 30.03 -6.55
C PRO A 446 6.22 29.14 -7.77
N ARG A 447 7.25 29.03 -8.62
CA ARG A 447 7.24 28.17 -9.80
C ARG A 447 7.36 26.69 -9.40
N ALA A 448 8.31 26.40 -8.50
CA ALA A 448 8.48 25.06 -7.96
C ALA A 448 7.25 24.65 -7.14
N PHE A 449 6.71 25.56 -6.32
CA PHE A 449 5.48 25.32 -5.56
C PHE A 449 4.27 25.00 -6.46
N ASN A 450 4.04 25.81 -7.50
CA ASN A 450 2.99 25.56 -8.48
C ASN A 450 3.21 24.26 -9.26
N GLY A 451 4.47 23.93 -9.53
CA GLY A 451 4.84 22.63 -10.12
C GLY A 451 4.44 21.46 -9.22
N LEU A 452 4.72 21.56 -7.92
CA LEU A 452 4.33 20.55 -6.93
C LEU A 452 2.81 20.46 -6.77
N GLN A 453 2.07 21.57 -6.82
CA GLN A 453 0.60 21.57 -6.79
C GLN A 453 -0.03 20.86 -8.00
N ARG A 454 0.58 20.99 -9.18
CA ARG A 454 0.10 20.35 -10.43
C ARG A 454 0.19 18.82 -10.40
N LEU A 455 0.95 18.23 -9.48
CA LEU A 455 1.03 16.77 -9.31
C LEU A 455 -0.24 16.16 -8.67
N GLY A 456 -1.19 16.99 -8.23
CA GLY A 456 -2.49 16.56 -7.69
C GLY A 456 -2.34 15.62 -6.48
N ALA A 457 -3.08 14.52 -6.45
CA ALA A 457 -3.04 13.53 -5.37
C ALA A 457 -1.67 12.83 -5.18
N GLY A 458 -0.74 12.99 -6.12
CA GLY A 458 0.66 12.54 -6.00
C GLY A 458 1.61 13.60 -5.43
N SER A 459 1.12 14.79 -5.12
CA SER A 459 1.92 15.88 -4.57
C SER A 459 2.20 15.67 -3.09
N PRO A 460 3.44 15.93 -2.61
CA PRO A 460 3.73 15.98 -1.18
C PRO A 460 2.95 17.10 -0.44
N LEU A 461 2.28 17.99 -1.18
CA LEU A 461 1.47 19.08 -0.62
C LEU A 461 0.06 18.64 -0.21
N GLY A 462 -0.41 17.45 -0.60
CA GLY A 462 -1.78 16.97 -0.37
C GLY A 462 -2.15 16.80 1.12
N GLU A 463 -1.17 16.64 1.99
CA GLU A 463 -1.34 16.51 3.46
C GLU A 463 -0.87 17.74 4.23
N MET A 464 -0.44 18.81 3.54
CA MET A 464 0.10 20.02 4.19
C MET A 464 -1.00 21.00 4.56
N GLN A 465 -0.95 21.50 5.80
CA GLN A 465 -1.80 22.60 6.27
C GLN A 465 -1.10 23.94 6.09
N THR A 466 -1.82 24.94 5.58
CA THR A 466 -1.30 26.32 5.53
C THR A 466 -1.29 26.92 6.93
N LEU A 467 -0.11 27.25 7.43
CA LEU A 467 0.11 27.81 8.76
C LEU A 467 0.22 29.35 8.74
N LEU A 468 0.69 29.92 7.63
CA LEU A 468 0.80 31.35 7.41
C LEU A 468 0.60 31.67 5.92
N GLU A 469 -0.19 32.72 5.63
CA GLU A 469 -0.33 33.31 4.31
C GLU A 469 -0.23 34.82 4.43
N THR A 470 0.78 35.40 3.81
CA THR A 470 0.98 36.85 3.83
C THR A 470 0.16 37.47 2.70
N GLY A 471 -0.80 38.33 3.05
CA GLY A 471 -1.89 38.88 2.28
C GLY A 471 -1.67 39.10 0.78
N ALA A 472 -2.66 38.69 0.01
CA ALA A 472 -2.78 38.86 -1.41
C ALA A 472 -2.63 40.31 -1.84
N ARG A 473 -1.69 40.59 -2.72
CA ARG A 473 -1.82 41.70 -3.67
C ARG A 473 -2.91 41.35 -4.65
N ASP A 474 -3.96 42.12 -4.60
CA ASP A 474 -5.10 42.12 -5.52
C ASP A 474 -4.62 42.16 -6.97
N GLN A 475 -4.79 41.07 -7.71
CA GLN A 475 -4.67 41.08 -9.18
C GLN A 475 -5.61 40.02 -9.78
N GLY A 476 -6.65 40.54 -10.42
CA GLY A 476 -7.26 39.92 -11.60
C GLY A 476 -8.15 38.70 -11.33
N ALA A 477 -9.34 38.77 -11.85
CA ALA A 477 -10.39 37.77 -11.85
C ALA A 477 -9.86 36.31 -11.84
N HIS A 478 -10.20 35.58 -10.80
CA HIS A 478 -9.82 34.17 -10.61
C HIS A 478 -10.43 33.30 -11.72
N ILE A 479 -9.64 33.02 -12.76
CA ILE A 479 -10.05 32.10 -13.83
C ILE A 479 -10.09 30.69 -13.22
N PRO A 480 -11.23 29.97 -13.22
CA PRO A 480 -11.32 28.63 -12.65
C PRO A 480 -10.28 27.70 -13.26
N SER A 481 -9.62 26.86 -12.46
CA SER A 481 -8.52 25.98 -12.91
C SER A 481 -8.91 25.04 -14.06
N LEU A 482 -10.18 24.62 -14.14
CA LEU A 482 -10.72 23.83 -15.24
C LEU A 482 -10.81 24.59 -16.56
N LEU A 483 -11.11 25.90 -16.54
CA LEU A 483 -11.15 26.73 -17.72
C LEU A 483 -9.76 26.95 -18.33
N VAL A 484 -8.75 27.13 -17.47
CA VAL A 484 -7.35 27.20 -17.91
C VAL A 484 -6.94 25.90 -18.62
N ARG A 485 -7.25 24.76 -18.01
CA ARG A 485 -6.99 23.44 -18.61
C ARG A 485 -7.76 23.21 -19.91
N ALA A 486 -9.00 23.69 -20.01
CA ALA A 486 -9.78 23.59 -21.23
C ALA A 486 -9.12 24.36 -22.37
N ARG A 487 -8.64 25.58 -22.11
CA ARG A 487 -7.92 26.41 -23.11
C ARG A 487 -6.57 25.81 -23.50
N GLU A 488 -5.82 25.20 -22.55
CA GLU A 488 -4.58 24.48 -22.87
C GLU A 488 -4.85 23.28 -23.80
N LYS A 489 -5.94 22.53 -23.57
CA LYS A 489 -6.33 21.40 -24.40
C LYS A 489 -6.77 21.83 -25.78
N LEU A 490 -7.50 22.94 -25.92
CA LEU A 490 -7.86 23.53 -27.21
C LEU A 490 -6.59 23.84 -28.02
N LYS A 491 -5.64 24.54 -27.41
CA LYS A 491 -4.37 24.90 -28.05
C LYS A 491 -3.54 23.68 -28.46
N ALA A 492 -3.55 22.62 -27.64
CA ALA A 492 -2.89 21.36 -27.97
C ALA A 492 -3.58 20.63 -29.12
N ALA A 493 -4.92 20.70 -29.23
CA ALA A 493 -5.67 20.14 -30.33
C ALA A 493 -5.38 20.86 -31.67
N GLU A 494 -5.21 22.18 -31.64
CA GLU A 494 -4.78 22.96 -32.82
C GLU A 494 -3.42 22.49 -33.35
N VAL A 495 -2.45 22.25 -32.48
CA VAL A 495 -1.13 21.74 -32.85
C VAL A 495 -1.23 20.34 -33.46
N LEU A 496 -2.03 19.44 -32.86
CA LEU A 496 -2.21 18.08 -33.38
C LEU A 496 -2.91 18.06 -34.75
N LEU A 497 -3.83 19.00 -35.00
CA LEU A 497 -4.46 19.14 -36.33
C LEU A 497 -3.47 19.60 -37.38
N ALA A 498 -2.55 20.50 -37.05
CA ALA A 498 -1.48 20.91 -37.94
C ALA A 498 -0.55 19.75 -38.33
N GLU A 499 -0.40 18.75 -37.43
CA GLU A 499 0.38 17.52 -37.61
C GLU A 499 -0.45 16.34 -38.18
N GLN A 500 -1.67 16.59 -38.66
CA GLN A 500 -2.59 15.58 -39.23
C GLN A 500 -2.95 14.43 -38.26
N CYS A 501 -3.08 14.73 -36.98
CA CYS A 501 -3.45 13.79 -35.92
C CYS A 501 -4.91 13.99 -35.47
N GLU A 502 -5.89 13.79 -36.39
CA GLU A 502 -7.30 14.14 -36.23
C GLU A 502 -7.96 13.44 -35.01
N ASN A 503 -7.70 12.15 -34.82
CA ASN A 503 -8.32 11.40 -33.71
C ASN A 503 -7.84 11.90 -32.34
N SER A 504 -6.54 12.16 -32.19
CA SER A 504 -5.97 12.68 -30.92
C SER A 504 -6.44 14.13 -30.67
N ALA A 505 -6.62 14.93 -31.71
CA ALA A 505 -7.18 16.25 -31.58
C ALA A 505 -8.64 16.19 -31.11
N MET A 506 -9.46 15.27 -31.64
CA MET A 506 -10.84 15.06 -31.18
C MET A 506 -10.96 14.71 -29.72
N GLU A 507 -10.08 13.87 -29.18
CA GLU A 507 -10.05 13.56 -27.75
C GLU A 507 -9.81 14.79 -26.88
N LEU A 508 -8.87 15.64 -27.30
CA LEU A 508 -8.58 16.88 -26.58
C LEU A 508 -9.73 17.89 -26.68
N LEU A 509 -10.38 18.01 -27.85
CA LEU A 509 -11.52 18.90 -28.04
C LEU A 509 -12.74 18.48 -27.20
N ALA A 510 -13.11 17.20 -27.20
CA ALA A 510 -14.18 16.69 -26.36
C ALA A 510 -13.88 16.90 -24.86
N SER A 511 -12.64 16.65 -24.46
CA SER A 511 -12.20 16.87 -23.09
C SER A 511 -12.13 18.35 -22.68
N ALA A 512 -11.83 19.25 -23.62
CA ALA A 512 -11.85 20.71 -23.41
C ALA A 512 -13.27 21.23 -23.21
N LEU A 513 -14.24 20.77 -24.03
CA LEU A 513 -15.65 21.12 -23.90
C LEU A 513 -16.22 20.67 -22.54
N LEU A 514 -15.94 19.42 -22.11
CA LEU A 514 -16.39 18.91 -20.83
C LEU A 514 -15.78 19.69 -19.64
N ALA A 515 -14.49 20.03 -19.71
CA ALA A 515 -13.82 20.82 -18.70
C ALA A 515 -14.35 22.27 -18.64
N GLY A 516 -14.61 22.88 -19.80
CA GLY A 516 -15.25 24.18 -19.87
C GLY A 516 -16.66 24.19 -19.27
N ALA A 517 -17.50 23.21 -19.61
CA ALA A 517 -18.85 23.07 -19.07
C ALA A 517 -18.83 22.85 -17.55
N ALA A 518 -17.95 21.98 -17.04
CA ALA A 518 -17.77 21.73 -15.60
C ALA A 518 -17.27 22.98 -14.84
N SER A 519 -16.45 23.80 -15.50
CA SER A 519 -16.00 25.09 -14.93
C SER A 519 -17.16 26.05 -14.66
N ARG A 520 -18.21 26.08 -15.52
CA ARG A 520 -19.43 26.89 -15.27
C ARG A 520 -20.20 26.43 -14.04
N GLY A 521 -20.17 25.15 -13.73
CA GLY A 521 -20.77 24.58 -12.52
C GLY A 521 -19.92 24.71 -11.27
N GLY A 522 -18.72 25.32 -11.34
CA GLY A 522 -17.80 25.44 -10.19
C GLY A 522 -17.22 24.11 -9.74
N LEU A 523 -17.24 23.08 -10.58
CA LEU A 523 -16.71 21.76 -10.26
C LEU A 523 -15.19 21.77 -10.19
N SER A 524 -14.61 20.93 -9.34
CA SER A 524 -13.15 20.73 -9.23
C SER A 524 -12.60 19.74 -10.26
N GLN A 525 -13.45 18.88 -10.84
CA GLN A 525 -13.10 17.90 -11.86
C GLN A 525 -14.14 17.87 -12.97
N ALA A 526 -13.69 17.66 -14.21
CA ALA A 526 -14.56 17.47 -15.35
C ALA A 526 -15.06 16.01 -15.41
N PRO A 527 -16.31 15.75 -15.81
CA PRO A 527 -16.82 14.41 -16.06
C PRO A 527 -16.03 13.72 -17.18
N THR A 528 -15.98 12.40 -17.14
CA THR A 528 -15.40 11.59 -18.19
C THR A 528 -16.33 11.53 -19.42
N ALA A 529 -15.82 11.14 -20.58
CA ALA A 529 -16.62 10.96 -21.77
C ALA A 529 -17.76 9.93 -21.60
N GLN A 530 -17.57 8.92 -20.76
CA GLN A 530 -18.59 7.90 -20.45
C GLN A 530 -19.71 8.46 -19.56
N GLU A 531 -19.41 9.40 -18.70
CA GLU A 531 -20.36 10.05 -17.79
C GLU A 531 -21.03 11.27 -18.43
N ALA A 532 -20.50 11.76 -19.55
CA ALA A 532 -20.88 13.02 -20.17
C ALA A 532 -22.41 13.14 -20.43
N GLY A 533 -23.04 12.09 -20.96
CA GLY A 533 -24.47 12.13 -21.25
C GLY A 533 -25.34 12.24 -20.00
N VAL A 534 -25.05 11.41 -18.98
CA VAL A 534 -25.79 11.40 -17.70
C VAL A 534 -25.61 12.74 -16.99
N TRP A 535 -24.38 13.24 -16.94
CA TRP A 535 -24.06 14.49 -16.26
C TRP A 535 -24.65 15.72 -17.00
N LEU A 536 -24.52 15.78 -18.34
CA LEU A 536 -25.04 16.91 -19.12
C LEU A 536 -26.56 17.06 -19.00
N TYR A 537 -27.30 15.97 -19.21
CA TYR A 537 -28.78 16.00 -19.20
C TYR A 537 -29.37 15.88 -17.80
N GLY A 538 -28.66 15.23 -16.84
CA GLY A 538 -29.12 15.07 -15.46
C GLY A 538 -28.76 16.24 -14.56
N GLU A 539 -27.69 16.97 -14.85
CA GLU A 539 -27.19 18.00 -13.95
C GLU A 539 -26.90 19.36 -14.64
N ALA A 540 -26.03 19.39 -15.68
CA ALA A 540 -25.54 20.64 -16.25
C ALA A 540 -26.63 21.44 -16.97
N LEU A 541 -27.46 20.78 -17.75
CA LEU A 541 -28.58 21.40 -18.48
C LEU A 541 -29.71 21.86 -17.54
N PRO A 542 -30.18 21.04 -16.57
CA PRO A 542 -31.21 21.48 -15.61
C PRO A 542 -30.76 22.65 -14.74
N LYS A 543 -29.46 22.73 -14.42
CA LYS A 543 -28.88 23.82 -13.60
C LYS A 543 -28.52 25.06 -14.45
N GLY A 544 -28.71 25.02 -15.76
CA GLY A 544 -28.43 26.15 -16.64
C GLY A 544 -26.95 26.45 -16.87
N TRP A 545 -26.05 25.50 -16.56
CA TRP A 545 -24.62 25.66 -16.81
C TRP A 545 -24.27 25.59 -18.31
N VAL A 546 -25.07 24.88 -19.08
CA VAL A 546 -24.97 24.78 -20.52
C VAL A 546 -26.36 24.99 -21.17
N THR A 547 -26.39 25.54 -22.37
CA THR A 547 -27.61 25.62 -23.18
C THR A 547 -27.87 24.29 -23.87
N PRO A 548 -29.11 24.02 -24.38
CA PRO A 548 -29.41 22.82 -25.18
C PRO A 548 -28.50 22.65 -26.38
N ASP A 549 -28.17 23.76 -27.08
CA ASP A 549 -27.29 23.74 -28.24
C ASP A 549 -25.85 23.38 -27.83
N GLN A 550 -25.37 23.93 -26.73
CA GLN A 550 -24.06 23.61 -26.18
C GLN A 550 -23.97 22.14 -25.69
N ALA A 551 -25.00 21.63 -25.04
CA ALA A 551 -25.06 20.21 -24.65
C ALA A 551 -25.02 19.29 -25.88
N THR A 552 -25.71 19.67 -26.96
CA THR A 552 -25.69 18.95 -28.24
C THR A 552 -24.31 18.96 -28.89
N ALA A 553 -23.63 20.11 -28.89
CA ALA A 553 -22.25 20.23 -29.42
C ALA A 553 -21.25 19.38 -28.60
N ILE A 554 -21.36 19.40 -27.27
CA ILE A 554 -20.53 18.57 -26.40
C ILE A 554 -20.77 17.08 -26.66
N MET A 555 -22.01 16.63 -26.75
CA MET A 555 -22.34 15.24 -27.03
C MET A 555 -21.91 14.80 -28.44
N ARG A 556 -21.98 15.69 -29.40
CA ARG A 556 -21.45 15.45 -30.76
C ARG A 556 -19.95 15.22 -30.72
N ALA A 557 -19.19 16.06 -30.01
CA ALA A 557 -17.74 15.91 -29.84
C ALA A 557 -17.39 14.60 -29.14
N VAL A 558 -18.09 14.24 -28.06
CA VAL A 558 -17.91 12.98 -27.33
C VAL A 558 -18.22 11.76 -28.22
N SER A 559 -19.24 11.84 -29.06
CA SER A 559 -19.60 10.75 -29.98
C SER A 559 -18.58 10.59 -31.11
N LEU A 560 -18.10 11.70 -31.70
CA LEU A 560 -17.07 11.67 -32.73
C LEU A 560 -15.72 11.15 -32.21
N MET A 561 -15.37 11.45 -30.98
CA MET A 561 -14.16 10.92 -30.33
C MET A 561 -14.14 9.38 -30.29
N GLN A 562 -15.30 8.73 -30.27
CA GLN A 562 -15.40 7.26 -30.25
C GLN A 562 -15.35 6.63 -31.65
N ALA A 563 -15.37 7.42 -32.68
CA ALA A 563 -15.31 6.91 -34.06
C ALA A 563 -13.90 6.44 -34.42
N PRO A 564 -13.74 5.35 -35.16
CA PRO A 564 -12.41 4.82 -35.50
C PRO A 564 -11.61 5.78 -36.41
N ARG A 565 -12.29 6.64 -37.17
CA ARG A 565 -11.70 7.71 -37.98
C ARG A 565 -12.67 8.84 -38.09
N VAL A 566 -12.24 10.07 -37.81
CA VAL A 566 -13.03 11.29 -37.96
C VAL A 566 -12.52 12.06 -39.16
N PRO A 567 -13.39 12.42 -40.13
CA PRO A 567 -13.00 13.26 -41.27
C PRO A 567 -12.54 14.66 -40.82
N GLU A 568 -11.46 15.16 -41.38
CA GLU A 568 -10.88 16.47 -41.05
C GLU A 568 -11.91 17.64 -41.03
N PRO A 569 -12.87 17.78 -41.98
CA PRO A 569 -13.86 18.85 -41.90
C PRO A 569 -14.71 18.83 -40.63
N LEU A 570 -15.05 17.63 -40.10
CA LEU A 570 -15.81 17.51 -38.85
C LEU A 570 -14.97 17.89 -37.65
N VAL A 571 -13.68 17.59 -37.66
CA VAL A 571 -12.76 17.97 -36.56
C VAL A 571 -12.59 19.49 -36.55
N GLN A 572 -12.47 20.14 -37.71
CA GLN A 572 -12.39 21.60 -37.83
C GLN A 572 -13.68 22.29 -37.31
N GLU A 573 -14.85 21.71 -37.59
CA GLU A 573 -16.13 22.22 -37.08
C GLU A 573 -16.17 22.13 -35.53
N VAL A 574 -15.78 21.00 -34.94
CA VAL A 574 -15.71 20.83 -33.48
C VAL A 574 -14.66 21.75 -32.86
N LEU A 575 -13.55 22.00 -33.54
CA LEU A 575 -12.54 22.97 -33.10
C LEU A 575 -13.15 24.38 -33.00
N ALA A 576 -13.87 24.82 -34.03
CA ALA A 576 -14.54 26.12 -34.06
C ALA A 576 -15.60 26.23 -32.94
N ASP A 577 -16.43 25.19 -32.76
CA ASP A 577 -17.42 25.11 -31.68
C ASP A 577 -16.77 25.19 -30.31
N THR A 578 -15.64 24.50 -30.11
CA THR A 578 -14.89 24.49 -28.84
C THR A 578 -14.30 25.86 -28.54
N ALA A 579 -13.71 26.52 -29.55
CA ALA A 579 -13.16 27.87 -29.41
C ALA A 579 -14.27 28.86 -29.02
N ALA A 580 -15.38 28.88 -29.78
CA ALA A 580 -16.53 29.75 -29.50
C ALA A 580 -17.13 29.50 -28.09
N PHE A 581 -17.20 28.22 -27.66
CA PHE A 581 -17.69 27.86 -26.34
C PHE A 581 -16.78 28.41 -25.23
N LEU A 582 -15.44 28.29 -25.37
CA LEU A 582 -14.47 28.74 -24.38
C LEU A 582 -14.26 30.26 -24.38
N ASP A 583 -14.47 30.95 -25.52
CA ASP A 583 -14.42 32.41 -25.60
C ASP A 583 -15.61 33.08 -24.91
N GLY A 584 -16.77 32.44 -24.93
CA GLY A 584 -17.97 32.90 -24.22
C GLY A 584 -17.88 32.96 -22.69
N PHE A 585 -16.72 32.61 -22.09
CA PHE A 585 -16.40 32.83 -20.66
C PHE A 585 -15.90 34.25 -20.36
N GLY A 586 -15.71 35.10 -21.38
CA GLY A 586 -15.24 36.49 -21.19
C GLY A 586 -16.35 37.55 -21.07
N GLU A 587 -17.63 37.24 -21.29
CA GLU A 587 -18.71 38.22 -21.45
C GLU A 587 -19.83 38.21 -20.40
N HIS A 588 -19.67 37.57 -19.21
CA HIS A 588 -20.66 37.74 -18.14
C HIS A 588 -20.03 38.33 -16.87
N PRO A 589 -20.37 39.60 -16.53
CA PRO A 589 -20.18 40.12 -15.17
C PRO A 589 -21.32 39.58 -14.27
N ARG A 590 -20.93 38.85 -13.18
CA ARG A 590 -21.67 38.50 -11.97
C ARG A 590 -22.67 37.35 -12.02
#